data_7b2cbbe85d76caa59f3ee55f11c5ad6d
#
_entry.id   7b2cbbe85d76caa59f3ee55f11c5ad6d
#
_cell.length_a   1.000
_cell.length_b   1.000
_cell.length_c   1.000
_cell.angle_alpha   90.00
_cell.angle_beta   90.00
_cell.angle_gamma   90.00
#
_symmetry.space_group_name_H-M   'P 1'
#
loop_
_entity.id
_entity.type
_entity.pdbx_description
1 polymer ?
#
loop_
_entity_poly.entity_id
_entity_poly.type
_entity_poly.pdbx_seq_one_letter_code
_entity_poly.pdbx_strand_id
1 'polypeptide(L)'
;MLIALDYDDTYTQDPELWQQFISNAHRKEHTVICATMRHEHEHVDMCDVLKDRVRIVFTGRQQKREYLESIGLYPDVWIDDMPEFIVKQFQIIGG
;
A
#
# COMPACT_ATOMS: atom_id res chain seq x y z
N MET A 1 1.41 5.15 13.58
CA MET A 1 2.08 4.22 12.63
C MET A 1 1.82 4.64 11.20
N LEU A 2 2.73 4.32 10.33
CA LEU A 2 2.53 4.41 8.89
C LEU A 2 2.16 3.02 8.36
N ILE A 3 1.02 2.92 7.68
CA ILE A 3 0.47 1.66 7.19
C ILE A 3 0.40 1.74 5.66
N ALA A 4 1.05 0.80 4.99
CA ALA A 4 1.02 0.72 3.53
C ALA A 4 0.03 -0.36 3.10
N LEU A 5 -0.99 0.05 2.34
CA LEU A 5 -2.07 -0.81 1.86
C LEU A 5 -1.92 -1.00 0.35
N ASP A 6 -1.94 -2.25 -0.09
CA ASP A 6 -1.93 -2.58 -1.51
C ASP A 6 -3.27 -2.29 -2.17
N TYR A 7 -3.26 -2.02 -3.47
CA TYR A 7 -4.49 -1.74 -4.22
C TYR A 7 -5.06 -2.99 -4.89
N ASP A 8 -4.35 -3.53 -5.89
CA ASP A 8 -4.87 -4.66 -6.67
C ASP A 8 -4.94 -5.93 -5.81
N ASP A 9 -6.09 -6.60 -5.85
CA ASP A 9 -6.36 -7.83 -5.12
C ASP A 9 -6.29 -7.72 -3.59
N THR A 10 -6.12 -6.51 -3.05
CA THR A 10 -6.26 -6.22 -1.62
C THR A 10 -7.39 -5.22 -1.42
N TYR A 11 -7.15 -3.94 -1.72
CA TYR A 11 -8.23 -2.94 -1.62
C TYR A 11 -9.41 -3.31 -2.51
N THR A 12 -9.15 -3.73 -3.74
CA THR A 12 -10.21 -4.04 -4.70
C THR A 12 -11.05 -5.26 -4.32
N GLN A 13 -10.58 -6.12 -3.43
CA GLN A 13 -11.35 -7.28 -3.00
C GLN A 13 -12.53 -6.91 -2.11
N ASP A 14 -12.38 -5.87 -1.29
CA ASP A 14 -13.44 -5.39 -0.42
C ASP A 14 -13.22 -3.92 -0.07
N PRO A 15 -13.53 -3.01 -1.01
CA PRO A 15 -13.30 -1.57 -0.79
C PRO A 15 -13.97 -1.03 0.47
N GLU A 16 -15.17 -1.53 0.81
CA GLU A 16 -15.88 -1.07 2.00
C GLU A 16 -15.11 -1.39 3.28
N LEU A 17 -14.58 -2.60 3.39
CA LEU A 17 -13.76 -2.99 4.52
C LEU A 17 -12.57 -2.04 4.70
N TRP A 18 -11.86 -1.79 3.61
CA TRP A 18 -10.66 -0.96 3.66
C TRP A 18 -10.97 0.51 3.90
N GLN A 19 -12.11 1.01 3.40
CA GLN A 19 -12.55 2.36 3.72
C GLN A 19 -12.84 2.51 5.21
N GLN A 20 -13.47 1.51 5.84
CA GLN A 20 -13.69 1.50 7.28
C GLN A 20 -12.37 1.43 8.04
N PHE A 21 -11.45 0.61 7.57
CA PHE A 21 -10.10 0.51 8.15
C PHE A 21 -9.39 1.86 8.12
N ILE A 22 -9.42 2.54 6.97
CA ILE A 22 -8.79 3.85 6.80
C ILE A 22 -9.40 4.86 7.78
N SER A 23 -10.74 4.88 7.89
CA SER A 23 -11.43 5.78 8.83
C SER A 23 -10.99 5.52 10.27
N ASN A 24 -10.92 4.25 10.67
CA ASN A 24 -10.51 3.88 12.01
C ASN A 24 -9.06 4.23 12.29
N ALA A 25 -8.19 4.00 11.32
CA ALA A 25 -6.78 4.32 11.45
C ALA A 25 -6.57 5.83 11.61
N HIS A 26 -7.24 6.63 10.77
CA HIS A 26 -7.16 8.09 10.83
C HIS A 26 -7.68 8.62 12.17
N ARG A 27 -8.79 8.07 12.66
CA ARG A 27 -9.35 8.48 13.95
C ARG A 27 -8.37 8.24 15.09
N LYS A 28 -7.55 7.21 14.97
CA LYS A 28 -6.51 6.88 15.97
C LYS A 28 -5.16 7.53 15.66
N GLU A 29 -5.16 8.49 14.75
CA GLU A 29 -3.97 9.28 14.37
C GLU A 29 -2.88 8.47 13.69
N HIS A 30 -3.24 7.39 13.00
CA HIS A 30 -2.31 6.67 12.13
C HIS A 30 -2.43 7.16 10.69
N THR A 31 -1.36 6.98 9.93
CA THR A 31 -1.32 7.36 8.52
C THR A 31 -1.40 6.11 7.65
N VAL A 32 -2.32 6.13 6.69
CA VAL A 32 -2.45 5.07 5.69
C VAL A 32 -2.04 5.62 4.34
N ILE A 33 -1.19 4.90 3.64
CA ILE A 33 -0.84 5.18 2.24
C ILE A 33 -1.21 3.95 1.42
N CYS A 34 -1.46 4.16 0.13
CA CYS A 34 -1.63 3.07 -0.80
C CYS A 34 -0.32 2.90 -1.58
N ALA A 35 0.24 1.69 -1.55
CA ALA A 35 1.45 1.38 -2.31
C ALA A 35 1.11 0.38 -3.40
N THR A 36 1.30 0.77 -4.65
CA THR A 36 0.95 -0.07 -5.80
C THR A 36 2.12 -0.15 -6.77
N MET A 37 2.31 -1.31 -7.40
CA MET A 37 3.32 -1.49 -8.43
C MET A 37 2.90 -0.92 -9.79
N ARG A 38 1.70 -0.36 -9.90
CA ARG A 38 1.27 0.31 -11.12
C ARG A 38 2.18 1.50 -11.43
N HIS A 39 2.25 1.87 -12.71
CA HIS A 39 2.80 3.15 -13.13
C HIS A 39 1.76 4.24 -12.89
N GLU A 40 2.22 5.48 -12.71
CA GLU A 40 1.32 6.60 -12.45
C GLU A 40 0.25 6.77 -13.53
N HIS A 41 0.59 6.52 -14.79
CA HIS A 41 -0.38 6.62 -15.89
C HIS A 41 -1.48 5.54 -15.83
N GLU A 42 -1.31 4.52 -15.01
CA GLU A 42 -2.31 3.47 -14.81
C GLU A 42 -3.31 3.81 -13.70
N HIS A 43 -3.35 5.06 -13.26
CA HIS A 43 -4.25 5.51 -12.19
C HIS A 43 -5.71 5.60 -12.61
N VAL A 44 -5.98 5.62 -13.92
CA VAL A 44 -7.33 5.90 -14.46
C VAL A 44 -8.39 4.91 -13.99
N ASP A 45 -8.00 3.67 -13.72
CA ASP A 45 -8.91 2.62 -13.27
C ASP A 45 -9.02 2.55 -11.74
N MET A 46 -8.36 3.45 -11.03
CA MET A 46 -8.33 3.39 -9.57
C MET A 46 -9.49 4.17 -8.97
N CYS A 47 -9.90 3.73 -7.77
CA CYS A 47 -11.01 4.31 -7.05
C CYS A 47 -10.74 5.75 -6.64
N ASP A 48 -11.58 6.69 -7.12
CA ASP A 48 -11.44 8.11 -6.81
C ASP A 48 -11.59 8.38 -5.31
N VAL A 49 -12.48 7.65 -4.63
CA VAL A 49 -12.67 7.82 -3.19
C VAL A 49 -11.37 7.51 -2.44
N LEU A 50 -10.64 6.48 -2.86
CA LEU A 50 -9.37 6.15 -2.24
C LEU A 50 -8.35 7.26 -2.47
N LYS A 51 -8.26 7.79 -3.68
CA LYS A 51 -7.33 8.86 -4.02
C LYS A 51 -7.55 10.12 -3.18
N ASP A 52 -8.81 10.39 -2.82
CA ASP A 52 -9.15 11.56 -2.03
C ASP A 52 -8.82 11.40 -0.54
N ARG A 53 -8.59 10.18 -0.08
CA ARG A 53 -8.42 9.90 1.34
C ARG A 53 -7.00 9.56 1.74
N VAL A 54 -6.23 8.95 0.85
CA VAL A 54 -4.85 8.53 1.14
C VAL A 54 -3.94 8.90 -0.01
N ARG A 55 -2.66 9.11 0.31
CA ARG A 55 -1.63 9.26 -0.71
C ARG A 55 -1.43 7.93 -1.41
N ILE A 56 -1.37 7.96 -2.73
CA ILE A 56 -1.06 6.78 -3.54
C ILE A 56 0.36 6.89 -4.06
N VAL A 57 1.14 5.85 -3.81
CA VAL A 57 2.53 5.77 -4.27
C VAL A 57 2.61 4.72 -5.36
N PHE A 58 2.97 5.16 -6.57
CA PHE A 58 3.14 4.31 -7.74
C PHE A 58 4.61 3.93 -7.84
N THR A 59 4.94 2.65 -7.69
CA THR A 59 6.35 2.22 -7.74
C THR A 59 6.82 1.87 -9.15
N GLY A 60 5.92 1.79 -10.13
CA GLY A 60 6.28 1.49 -11.51
C GLY A 60 6.98 0.15 -11.65
N ARG A 61 6.42 -0.91 -11.06
CA ARG A 61 6.96 -2.28 -11.08
C ARG A 61 8.22 -2.48 -10.23
N GLN A 62 8.62 -1.47 -9.45
CA GLN A 62 9.72 -1.65 -8.51
C GLN A 62 9.21 -2.25 -7.21
N GLN A 63 10.09 -2.94 -6.48
CA GLN A 63 9.75 -3.48 -5.17
C GLN A 63 9.29 -2.37 -4.24
N LYS A 64 8.18 -2.58 -3.55
CA LYS A 64 7.51 -1.50 -2.82
C LYS A 64 8.36 -0.94 -1.69
N ARG A 65 8.95 -1.81 -0.87
CA ARG A 65 9.72 -1.35 0.27
C ARG A 65 10.92 -0.52 -0.15
N GLU A 66 11.69 -1.03 -1.11
CA GLU A 66 12.87 -0.32 -1.62
C GLU A 66 12.50 1.04 -2.19
N TYR A 67 11.43 1.08 -2.99
CA TYR A 67 10.97 2.33 -3.60
C TYR A 67 10.52 3.34 -2.53
N LEU A 68 9.69 2.90 -1.58
CA LEU A 68 9.19 3.79 -0.54
C LEU A 68 10.33 4.34 0.33
N GLU A 69 11.27 3.49 0.70
CA GLU A 69 12.44 3.93 1.47
C GLU A 69 13.25 4.97 0.70
N SER A 70 13.36 4.82 -0.62
CA SER A 70 14.08 5.78 -1.46
C SER A 70 13.46 7.17 -1.47
N ILE A 71 12.17 7.28 -1.16
CA ILE A 71 11.47 8.56 -1.07
C ILE A 71 11.15 8.96 0.37
N GLY A 72 11.78 8.29 1.35
CA GLY A 72 11.69 8.66 2.75
C GLY A 72 10.47 8.12 3.49
N LEU A 73 9.81 7.08 2.95
CA LEU A 73 8.66 6.45 3.58
C LEU A 73 9.04 5.09 4.13
N TYR A 74 8.79 4.89 5.41
CA TYR A 74 9.17 3.66 6.13
C TYR A 74 7.94 3.08 6.82
N PRO A 75 7.09 2.32 6.10
CA PRO A 75 5.89 1.75 6.71
C PRO A 75 6.21 0.81 7.87
N ASP A 76 5.41 0.93 8.92
CA ASP A 76 5.48 0.02 10.07
C ASP A 76 4.72 -1.27 9.80
N VAL A 77 3.67 -1.18 8.98
CA VAL A 77 2.80 -2.30 8.65
C VAL A 77 2.56 -2.32 7.15
N TRP A 78 2.66 -3.51 6.58
CA TRP A 78 2.35 -3.76 5.18
C TRP A 78 1.14 -4.68 5.07
N ILE A 79 0.15 -4.27 4.29
CA ILE A 79 -1.03 -5.08 3.99
C ILE A 79 -1.02 -5.33 2.48
N ASP A 80 -0.67 -6.54 2.08
CA ASP A 80 -0.44 -6.89 0.68
C ASP A 80 -0.69 -8.38 0.49
N ASP A 81 -1.45 -8.74 -0.54
CA ASP A 81 -1.72 -10.14 -0.87
C ASP A 81 -0.51 -10.85 -1.51
N MET A 82 0.47 -10.05 -1.99
CA MET A 82 1.67 -10.57 -2.64
C MET A 82 2.91 -10.02 -1.93
N PRO A 83 3.32 -10.64 -0.81
CA PRO A 83 4.47 -10.14 -0.02
C PRO A 83 5.76 -10.01 -0.82
N GLU A 84 5.96 -10.81 -1.85
CA GLU A 84 7.13 -10.73 -2.73
C GLU A 84 7.20 -9.42 -3.52
N PHE A 85 6.11 -8.66 -3.58
CA PHE A 85 6.11 -7.32 -4.18
C PHE A 85 6.57 -6.25 -3.21
N ILE A 86 6.65 -6.59 -1.92
CA ILE A 86 7.19 -5.70 -0.89
C ILE A 86 8.70 -5.79 -0.88
N VAL A 87 9.22 -7.01 -0.75
CA VAL A 87 10.65 -7.29 -0.77
C VAL A 87 10.93 -8.43 -1.74
N LYS A 88 12.05 -8.33 -2.43
CA LYS A 88 12.40 -9.25 -3.51
C LYS A 88 12.62 -10.68 -3.02
N GLN A 89 13.14 -10.84 -1.80
CA GLN A 89 13.42 -12.15 -1.23
C GLN A 89 12.96 -12.20 0.20
N PHE A 90 12.16 -13.20 0.51
CA PHE A 90 11.89 -13.58 1.87
C PHE A 90 12.90 -14.64 2.28
N GLN A 91 13.76 -14.28 3.21
CA GLN A 91 14.58 -15.30 3.84
C GLN A 91 13.78 -15.89 4.97
N ILE A 92 13.50 -17.18 4.85
CA ILE A 92 12.93 -17.92 5.95
C ILE A 92 14.11 -18.28 6.85
N ILE A 93 14.26 -17.52 7.92
CA ILE A 93 15.35 -17.75 8.88
C ILE A 93 14.96 -18.90 9.78
N GLY A 94 15.84 -19.88 9.91
CA GLY A 94 15.60 -21.03 10.74
C GLY A 94 14.91 -22.20 10.04
N GLY A 95 14.69 -22.00 8.76
CA GLY A 95 14.20 -23.10 7.91
C GLY A 95 15.29 -24.08 7.61
#